data_d1df71e5bc8c728ff96197572c3f2c67
#
_entry.id   d1df71e5bc8c728ff96197572c3f2c67
#
_cell.length_a   1.000
_cell.length_b   1.000
_cell.length_c   1.000
_cell.angle_alpha   90.00
_cell.angle_beta   90.00
_cell.angle_gamma   90.00
#
_symmetry.space_group_name_H-M   'P 1'
#
loop_
_entity.id
_entity.type
_entity.pdbx_description
1 polymer ?
#
loop_
_entity_poly.entity_id
_entity_poly.type
_entity_poly.pdbx_seq_one_letter_code
_entity_poly.pdbx_strand_id
1 'polypeptide(L)'
;MNKKNRFNSMRNWLSIMKYVIIIIGTLFAIIFCFIVFNKVYFSFNTSIDIDPKLASEFGDFVGGFIGTLFTFLSILIVSYSILQQTCENRKNSVKATFFQMIDYHYKNLEQIETPKPERIDKIEKGKRGFVSYKIQMNRLLQALYEINKKNNLGLNAPDIACISYLVFYFGLSDSWTDFLKEKIKCYDCRETIIKELLELSKNNPEKRLCQANHTILSAYFRNMYNAINMVDCENEFTDKEKEELIKTYRAQLSNPELYILFFNVISPFGKKWREKNFICKYKLLKNLPYNYLDGYNPKLYFSMTYEFDEINCSTDKDNFPNELPHKLNSSNTFQRKGNQRTIKRKFRFLFFIGYFSK
;
A
#
# COMPACT_ATOMS: atom_id res chain seq x y z
N MET A 1 -9.06 -17.59 23.33
CA MET A 1 -8.52 -18.31 22.15
C MET A 1 -8.26 -17.31 21.05
N ASN A 2 -7.01 -17.12 20.66
CA ASN A 2 -6.55 -16.03 19.80
C ASN A 2 -7.19 -16.18 18.40
N LYS A 3 -7.77 -15.12 17.81
CA LYS A 3 -8.39 -15.11 16.46
C LYS A 3 -7.49 -15.77 15.39
N LYS A 4 -6.18 -15.62 15.53
CA LYS A 4 -5.16 -16.21 14.65
C LYS A 4 -5.16 -17.75 14.71
N ASN A 5 -5.33 -18.33 15.90
CA ASN A 5 -5.37 -19.78 16.07
C ASN A 5 -6.66 -20.40 15.50
N ARG A 6 -7.79 -19.71 15.63
CA ARG A 6 -9.07 -20.17 15.08
C ARG A 6 -9.04 -20.18 13.54
N PHE A 7 -8.36 -19.23 12.94
CA PHE A 7 -8.26 -19.09 11.51
C PHE A 7 -7.31 -20.10 10.87
N ASN A 8 -6.10 -20.25 11.43
CA ASN A 8 -5.18 -21.33 10.99
C ASN A 8 -5.82 -22.71 11.14
N SER A 9 -6.62 -22.91 12.19
CA SER A 9 -7.43 -24.11 12.37
C SER A 9 -8.44 -24.29 11.23
N MET A 10 -9.14 -23.23 10.83
CA MET A 10 -10.16 -23.32 9.75
C MET A 10 -9.52 -23.61 8.37
N ARG A 11 -8.38 -23.00 8.05
CA ARG A 11 -7.65 -23.29 6.82
C ARG A 11 -7.11 -24.71 6.77
N ASN A 12 -6.58 -25.20 7.88
CA ASN A 12 -6.14 -26.59 7.99
C ASN A 12 -7.33 -27.54 7.86
N TRP A 13 -8.47 -27.21 8.45
CA TRP A 13 -9.69 -27.98 8.37
C TRP A 13 -10.23 -28.04 6.94
N LEU A 14 -10.21 -26.94 6.19
CA LEU A 14 -10.54 -26.89 4.76
C LEU A 14 -9.64 -27.82 3.93
N SER A 15 -8.34 -27.78 4.19
CA SER A 15 -7.40 -28.67 3.50
C SER A 15 -7.69 -30.15 3.81
N ILE A 16 -7.95 -30.47 5.07
CA ILE A 16 -8.30 -31.84 5.47
C ILE A 16 -9.60 -32.28 4.83
N MET A 17 -10.65 -31.45 4.84
CA MET A 17 -11.93 -31.77 4.19
C MET A 17 -11.78 -32.07 2.70
N LYS A 18 -10.96 -31.33 1.98
CA LYS A 18 -10.68 -31.60 0.57
C LYS A 18 -10.13 -33.02 0.37
N TYR A 19 -9.16 -33.43 1.17
CA TYR A 19 -8.58 -34.77 1.06
C TYR A 19 -9.59 -35.86 1.48
N VAL A 20 -10.38 -35.60 2.53
CA VAL A 20 -11.44 -36.53 2.98
C VAL A 20 -12.47 -36.76 1.87
N ILE A 21 -12.92 -35.70 1.19
CA ILE A 21 -13.86 -35.78 0.07
C ILE A 21 -13.26 -36.65 -1.08
N ILE A 22 -11.99 -36.41 -1.43
CA ILE A 22 -11.31 -37.16 -2.46
C ILE A 22 -11.20 -38.65 -2.09
N ILE A 23 -10.78 -38.93 -0.85
CA ILE A 23 -10.62 -40.34 -0.38
C ILE A 23 -11.98 -41.06 -0.35
N ILE A 24 -13.03 -40.44 0.17
CA ILE A 24 -14.37 -41.04 0.21
C ILE A 24 -14.89 -41.26 -1.20
N GLY A 25 -14.71 -40.30 -2.12
CA GLY A 25 -15.13 -40.43 -3.51
C GLY A 25 -14.40 -41.53 -4.27
N THR A 26 -13.08 -41.65 -4.06
CA THR A 26 -12.28 -42.72 -4.68
C THR A 26 -12.61 -44.10 -4.11
N LEU A 27 -12.77 -44.21 -2.79
CA LEU A 27 -13.19 -45.45 -2.11
C LEU A 27 -14.56 -45.91 -2.62
N PHE A 28 -15.50 -44.97 -2.75
CA PHE A 28 -16.81 -45.24 -3.29
C PHE A 28 -16.75 -45.73 -4.74
N ALA A 29 -15.97 -45.07 -5.61
CA ALA A 29 -15.78 -45.50 -6.99
C ALA A 29 -15.21 -46.92 -7.08
N ILE A 30 -14.23 -47.26 -6.23
CA ILE A 30 -13.64 -48.61 -6.19
C ILE A 30 -14.68 -49.64 -5.75
N ILE A 31 -15.44 -49.37 -4.69
CA ILE A 31 -16.50 -50.29 -4.18
C ILE A 31 -17.57 -50.50 -5.25
N PHE A 32 -17.99 -49.41 -5.90
CA PHE A 32 -18.98 -49.47 -6.99
C PHE A 32 -18.48 -50.32 -8.14
N CYS A 33 -17.27 -50.09 -8.64
CA CYS A 33 -16.65 -50.92 -9.67
C CYS A 33 -16.55 -52.37 -9.23
N PHE A 34 -16.13 -52.65 -8.00
CA PHE A 34 -16.03 -54.00 -7.47
C PHE A 34 -17.39 -54.72 -7.46
N ILE A 35 -18.46 -54.05 -7.04
CA ILE A 35 -19.82 -54.61 -7.04
C ILE A 35 -20.29 -54.90 -8.48
N VAL A 36 -20.06 -53.94 -9.39
CA VAL A 36 -20.48 -54.07 -10.80
C VAL A 36 -19.71 -55.20 -11.51
N PHE A 37 -18.39 -55.30 -11.33
CA PHE A 37 -17.58 -56.29 -12.04
C PHE A 37 -17.56 -57.69 -11.42
N ASN A 38 -17.80 -57.83 -10.10
CA ASN A 38 -17.72 -59.13 -9.44
C ASN A 38 -19.06 -59.84 -9.31
N LYS A 39 -20.18 -59.24 -9.69
CA LYS A 39 -21.49 -59.90 -9.55
C LYS A 39 -22.01 -60.38 -10.88
N VAL A 40 -22.19 -61.72 -10.97
CA VAL A 40 -22.83 -62.48 -12.05
C VAL A 40 -24.26 -61.97 -12.35
N TYR A 41 -24.85 -61.12 -11.50
CA TYR A 41 -26.18 -60.54 -11.69
C TYR A 41 -26.28 -59.52 -12.83
N PHE A 42 -25.18 -59.03 -13.34
CA PHE A 42 -25.13 -58.15 -14.52
C PHE A 42 -24.72 -58.88 -15.80
N SER A 43 -24.88 -60.22 -15.88
CA SER A 43 -24.81 -60.88 -17.16
C SER A 43 -26.00 -60.38 -17.99
N PHE A 44 -25.70 -59.61 -19.03
CA PHE A 44 -26.68 -59.18 -20.03
C PHE A 44 -27.25 -60.46 -20.72
N ASN A 45 -28.36 -60.95 -20.15
CA ASN A 45 -29.12 -61.98 -20.85
C ASN A 45 -29.98 -61.22 -21.89
N THR A 46 -29.82 -61.54 -23.15
CA THR A 46 -30.52 -60.90 -24.27
C THR A 46 -32.00 -61.25 -24.37
N SER A 47 -32.58 -61.90 -23.36
CA SER A 47 -34.02 -62.10 -23.23
C SER A 47 -34.67 -60.80 -22.72
N ILE A 48 -35.63 -60.28 -23.44
CA ILE A 48 -36.32 -59.00 -23.29
C ILE A 48 -37.25 -58.94 -22.04
N ASP A 49 -37.37 -60.01 -21.30
CA ASP A 49 -38.25 -60.08 -20.11
C ASP A 49 -37.51 -59.47 -18.89
N ILE A 50 -37.86 -58.25 -18.50
CA ILE A 50 -37.40 -57.59 -17.28
C ILE A 50 -38.16 -58.27 -16.12
N ASP A 51 -37.41 -58.95 -15.25
CA ASP A 51 -37.99 -59.43 -13.97
C ASP A 51 -38.32 -58.25 -13.07
N PRO A 52 -39.63 -57.97 -12.79
CA PRO A 52 -40.05 -56.81 -12.01
C PRO A 52 -39.49 -56.83 -10.56
N LYS A 53 -39.26 -58.00 -10.00
CA LYS A 53 -38.70 -58.15 -8.65
C LYS A 53 -37.25 -57.79 -8.62
N LEU A 54 -36.44 -58.25 -9.55
CA LEU A 54 -35.02 -57.91 -9.66
C LEU A 54 -34.83 -56.40 -9.96
N ALA A 55 -35.67 -55.83 -10.80
CA ALA A 55 -35.65 -54.40 -11.09
C ALA A 55 -35.99 -53.55 -9.85
N SER A 56 -36.96 -53.98 -9.02
CA SER A 56 -37.30 -53.32 -7.77
C SER A 56 -36.15 -53.41 -6.75
N GLU A 57 -35.58 -54.58 -6.52
CA GLU A 57 -34.45 -54.79 -5.62
C GLU A 57 -33.21 -53.97 -6.02
N PHE A 58 -32.97 -53.87 -7.33
CA PHE A 58 -31.89 -53.02 -7.85
C PHE A 58 -32.22 -51.52 -7.67
N GLY A 59 -33.46 -51.12 -7.89
CA GLY A 59 -33.92 -49.74 -7.68
C GLY A 59 -33.78 -49.34 -6.19
N ASP A 60 -34.15 -50.22 -5.26
CA ASP A 60 -33.98 -49.98 -3.81
C ASP A 60 -32.51 -49.92 -3.40
N PHE A 61 -31.65 -50.73 -3.97
CA PHE A 61 -30.20 -50.65 -3.70
C PHE A 61 -29.60 -49.35 -4.26
N VAL A 62 -29.91 -49.00 -5.52
CA VAL A 62 -29.38 -47.76 -6.14
C VAL A 62 -29.95 -46.52 -5.43
N GLY A 63 -31.24 -46.47 -5.20
CA GLY A 63 -31.89 -45.36 -4.54
C GLY A 63 -31.54 -45.23 -3.05
N GLY A 64 -31.58 -46.34 -2.31
CA GLY A 64 -31.34 -46.38 -0.88
C GLY A 64 -29.88 -46.25 -0.50
N PHE A 65 -29.01 -47.09 -1.05
CA PHE A 65 -27.61 -47.10 -0.65
C PHE A 65 -26.77 -46.07 -1.43
N ILE A 66 -26.80 -46.15 -2.76
CA ILE A 66 -26.01 -45.28 -3.62
C ILE A 66 -26.49 -43.84 -3.51
N GLY A 67 -27.81 -43.61 -3.48
CA GLY A 67 -28.42 -42.28 -3.34
C GLY A 67 -28.02 -41.59 -2.03
N THR A 68 -28.03 -42.34 -0.91
CA THR A 68 -27.62 -41.77 0.38
C THR A 68 -26.14 -41.39 0.44
N LEU A 69 -25.26 -42.22 -0.20
CA LEU A 69 -23.83 -41.89 -0.30
C LEU A 69 -23.57 -40.65 -1.14
N PHE A 70 -24.23 -40.51 -2.28
CA PHE A 70 -24.15 -39.29 -3.10
C PHE A 70 -24.68 -38.05 -2.37
N THR A 71 -25.76 -38.21 -1.63
CA THR A 71 -26.32 -37.11 -0.79
C THR A 71 -25.29 -36.71 0.27
N PHE A 72 -24.68 -37.64 0.98
CA PHE A 72 -23.64 -37.32 1.98
C PHE A 72 -22.42 -36.62 1.34
N LEU A 73 -21.94 -37.12 0.20
CA LEU A 73 -20.83 -36.50 -0.53
C LEU A 73 -21.18 -35.08 -0.99
N SER A 74 -22.41 -34.88 -1.49
CA SER A 74 -22.90 -33.54 -1.89
C SER A 74 -22.91 -32.55 -0.74
N ILE A 75 -23.37 -32.99 0.46
CA ILE A 75 -23.35 -32.14 1.67
C ILE A 75 -21.92 -31.73 2.02
N LEU A 76 -20.95 -32.65 1.93
CA LEU A 76 -19.54 -32.34 2.19
C LEU A 76 -18.99 -31.32 1.17
N ILE A 77 -19.29 -31.46 -0.11
CA ILE A 77 -18.88 -30.55 -1.17
C ILE A 77 -19.49 -29.15 -0.96
N VAL A 78 -20.79 -29.08 -0.66
CA VAL A 78 -21.48 -27.82 -0.40
C VAL A 78 -20.89 -27.14 0.84
N SER A 79 -20.68 -27.89 1.92
CA SER A 79 -20.06 -27.36 3.16
C SER A 79 -18.66 -26.80 2.88
N TYR A 80 -17.83 -27.50 2.11
CA TYR A 80 -16.53 -27.03 1.67
C TYR A 80 -16.64 -25.73 0.86
N SER A 81 -17.56 -25.67 -0.10
CA SER A 81 -17.79 -24.49 -0.95
C SER A 81 -18.20 -23.28 -0.15
N ILE A 82 -19.10 -23.43 0.85
CA ILE A 82 -19.54 -22.35 1.73
C ILE A 82 -18.36 -21.79 2.55
N LEU A 83 -17.50 -22.66 3.09
CA LEU A 83 -16.33 -22.23 3.85
C LEU A 83 -15.35 -21.48 2.96
N GLN A 84 -15.07 -21.96 1.76
CA GLN A 84 -14.21 -21.31 0.80
C GLN A 84 -14.78 -19.93 0.40
N GLN A 85 -16.08 -19.85 0.10
CA GLN A 85 -16.74 -18.60 -0.25
C GLN A 85 -16.68 -17.58 0.90
N THR A 86 -16.82 -18.04 2.15
CA THR A 86 -16.70 -17.17 3.32
C THR A 86 -15.31 -16.55 3.42
N CYS A 87 -14.23 -17.33 3.19
CA CYS A 87 -12.86 -16.83 3.17
C CYS A 87 -12.65 -15.80 2.05
N GLU A 88 -13.12 -16.10 0.83
CA GLU A 88 -13.00 -15.20 -0.32
C GLU A 88 -13.79 -13.90 -0.12
N ASN A 89 -15.02 -13.98 0.41
CA ASN A 89 -15.83 -12.82 0.72
C ASN A 89 -15.14 -11.91 1.73
N ARG A 90 -14.48 -12.49 2.75
CA ARG A 90 -13.69 -11.73 3.71
C ARG A 90 -12.50 -11.05 3.06
N LYS A 91 -11.73 -11.74 2.22
CA LYS A 91 -10.64 -11.14 1.44
C LYS A 91 -11.12 -9.97 0.60
N ASN A 92 -12.22 -10.15 -0.10
CA ASN A 92 -12.80 -9.13 -0.96
C ASN A 92 -13.30 -7.91 -0.15
N SER A 93 -13.91 -8.13 1.01
CA SER A 93 -14.32 -7.06 1.92
C SER A 93 -13.13 -6.23 2.41
N VAL A 94 -12.03 -6.89 2.81
CA VAL A 94 -10.81 -6.19 3.24
C VAL A 94 -10.16 -5.43 2.08
N LYS A 95 -10.11 -6.03 0.86
CA LYS A 95 -9.63 -5.33 -0.34
C LYS A 95 -10.48 -4.08 -0.64
N ALA A 96 -11.80 -4.20 -0.61
CA ALA A 96 -12.70 -3.08 -0.83
C ALA A 96 -12.46 -1.94 0.18
N THR A 97 -12.36 -2.27 1.47
CA THR A 97 -12.05 -1.30 2.53
C THR A 97 -10.67 -0.68 2.33
N PHE A 98 -9.67 -1.46 1.91
CA PHE A 98 -8.33 -0.96 1.62
C PHE A 98 -8.34 0.06 0.47
N PHE A 99 -9.03 -0.22 -0.63
CA PHE A 99 -9.16 0.73 -1.73
C PHE A 99 -9.95 1.98 -1.33
N GLN A 100 -10.98 1.83 -0.49
CA GLN A 100 -11.67 2.97 0.09
C GLN A 100 -10.75 3.84 0.96
N MET A 101 -9.81 3.24 1.69
CA MET A 101 -8.79 4.00 2.43
C MET A 101 -7.80 4.71 1.52
N ILE A 102 -7.49 4.15 0.34
CA ILE A 102 -6.71 4.84 -0.70
C ILE A 102 -7.49 6.06 -1.21
N ASP A 103 -8.79 5.94 -1.46
CA ASP A 103 -9.62 7.09 -1.86
C ASP A 103 -9.66 8.17 -0.79
N TYR A 104 -9.76 7.80 0.49
CA TYR A 104 -9.64 8.75 1.59
C TYR A 104 -8.24 9.40 1.67
N HIS A 105 -7.20 8.65 1.32
CA HIS A 105 -5.86 9.23 1.24
C HIS A 105 -5.79 10.33 0.18
N TYR A 106 -6.39 10.12 -1.00
CA TYR A 106 -6.48 11.16 -2.04
C TYR A 106 -7.32 12.35 -1.59
N LYS A 107 -8.45 12.13 -0.94
CA LYS A 107 -9.27 13.22 -0.39
C LYS A 107 -8.52 14.04 0.65
N ASN A 108 -7.77 13.39 1.56
CA ASN A 108 -6.92 14.08 2.50
C ASN A 108 -5.79 14.86 1.82
N LEU A 109 -5.25 14.31 0.72
CA LEU A 109 -4.24 14.97 -0.08
C LEU A 109 -4.79 16.23 -0.76
N GLU A 110 -5.98 16.16 -1.36
CA GLU A 110 -6.64 17.29 -2.02
C GLU A 110 -6.95 18.45 -1.07
N GLN A 111 -7.20 18.15 0.22
CA GLN A 111 -7.43 19.17 1.27
C GLN A 111 -6.16 19.92 1.68
N ILE A 112 -4.99 19.47 1.22
CA ILE A 112 -3.74 20.18 1.52
C ILE A 112 -3.69 21.45 0.71
N GLU A 113 -3.68 22.57 1.42
CA GLU A 113 -3.51 23.90 0.87
C GLU A 113 -2.38 24.60 1.62
N THR A 114 -1.33 24.95 0.91
CA THR A 114 -0.17 25.66 1.48
C THR A 114 0.23 26.80 0.57
N PRO A 115 0.59 27.97 1.10
CA PRO A 115 1.17 29.01 0.26
C PRO A 115 2.46 28.55 -0.38
N LYS A 116 2.67 29.00 -1.60
CA LYS A 116 3.91 28.74 -2.34
C LYS A 116 5.09 29.37 -1.60
N PRO A 117 6.21 28.64 -1.41
CA PRO A 117 7.36 29.15 -0.63
C PRO A 117 7.96 30.46 -1.15
N GLU A 118 7.88 30.71 -2.47
CA GLU A 118 8.44 31.90 -3.11
C GLU A 118 7.41 33.01 -3.33
N ARG A 119 6.11 32.69 -3.25
CA ARG A 119 5.00 33.62 -3.49
C ARG A 119 3.86 33.28 -2.55
N ILE A 120 3.80 33.97 -1.42
CA ILE A 120 2.80 33.77 -0.37
C ILE A 120 1.36 34.00 -0.87
N ASP A 121 1.20 34.81 -1.92
CA ASP A 121 -0.06 35.09 -2.60
C ASP A 121 -0.63 33.91 -3.39
N LYS A 122 0.18 32.90 -3.68
CA LYS A 122 -0.24 31.68 -4.40
C LYS A 122 -0.32 30.47 -3.50
N ILE A 123 -1.47 29.78 -3.56
CA ILE A 123 -1.71 28.54 -2.81
C ILE A 123 -1.37 27.35 -3.70
N GLU A 124 -0.54 26.45 -3.18
CA GLU A 124 -0.30 25.13 -3.75
C GLU A 124 -1.22 24.09 -3.09
N LYS A 125 -1.82 23.22 -3.91
CA LYS A 125 -2.80 22.22 -3.45
C LYS A 125 -2.29 20.80 -3.69
N GLY A 126 -2.78 19.87 -2.89
CA GLY A 126 -2.55 18.44 -3.06
C GLY A 126 -1.07 18.06 -3.05
N LYS A 127 -0.63 17.29 -4.04
CA LYS A 127 0.79 16.85 -4.16
C LYS A 127 1.78 18.00 -4.23
N ARG A 128 1.39 19.15 -4.81
CA ARG A 128 2.23 20.35 -4.82
C ARG A 128 2.35 20.96 -3.43
N GLY A 129 1.34 20.85 -2.59
CA GLY A 129 1.42 21.25 -1.19
C GLY A 129 2.53 20.52 -0.42
N PHE A 130 2.78 19.23 -0.73
CA PHE A 130 3.91 18.51 -0.15
C PHE A 130 5.28 19.05 -0.58
N VAL A 131 5.39 19.65 -1.76
CA VAL A 131 6.62 20.38 -2.13
C VAL A 131 6.86 21.55 -1.19
N SER A 132 5.81 22.30 -0.87
CA SER A 132 5.90 23.40 0.11
C SER A 132 6.26 22.88 1.50
N TYR A 133 5.71 21.77 1.93
CA TYR A 133 6.08 21.09 3.19
C TYR A 133 7.55 20.66 3.19
N LYS A 134 8.04 20.07 2.10
CA LYS A 134 9.47 19.73 1.97
C LYS A 134 10.36 20.97 2.15
N ILE A 135 10.03 22.06 1.47
CA ILE A 135 10.80 23.30 1.55
C ILE A 135 10.77 23.87 2.96
N GLN A 136 9.62 23.90 3.64
CA GLN A 136 9.51 24.32 5.03
C GLN A 136 10.36 23.46 5.95
N MET A 137 10.28 22.13 5.82
CA MET A 137 11.05 21.19 6.62
C MET A 137 12.57 21.36 6.40
N ASN A 138 13.01 21.52 5.15
CA ASN A 138 14.41 21.80 4.82
C ASN A 138 14.90 23.10 5.48
N ARG A 139 14.11 24.16 5.42
CA ARG A 139 14.43 25.44 6.07
C ARG A 139 14.57 25.30 7.59
N LEU A 140 13.72 24.48 8.22
CA LEU A 140 13.82 24.17 9.64
C LEU A 140 15.07 23.38 9.98
N LEU A 141 15.42 22.37 9.18
CA LEU A 141 16.66 21.60 9.34
C LEU A 141 17.88 22.53 9.27
N GLN A 142 17.92 23.41 8.28
CA GLN A 142 19.01 24.39 8.12
C GLN A 142 19.05 25.37 9.28
N ALA A 143 17.92 25.94 9.68
CA ALA A 143 17.84 26.87 10.81
C ALA A 143 18.33 26.23 12.12
N LEU A 144 17.90 24.99 12.41
CA LEU A 144 18.36 24.27 13.59
C LEU A 144 19.84 23.90 13.54
N TYR A 145 20.33 23.53 12.36
CA TYR A 145 21.76 23.30 12.18
C TYR A 145 22.59 24.54 12.49
N GLU A 146 22.18 25.72 11.98
CA GLU A 146 22.85 27.00 12.27
C GLU A 146 22.75 27.39 13.73
N ILE A 147 21.58 27.23 14.39
CA ILE A 147 21.40 27.48 15.82
C ILE A 147 22.29 26.55 16.65
N ASN A 148 22.36 25.26 16.31
CA ASN A 148 23.23 24.30 16.98
C ASN A 148 24.70 24.70 16.88
N LYS A 149 25.15 25.10 15.70
CA LYS A 149 26.53 25.56 15.46
C LYS A 149 26.85 26.88 16.18
N LYS A 150 25.96 27.87 16.07
CA LYS A 150 26.12 29.20 16.70
C LYS A 150 26.27 29.11 18.22
N ASN A 151 25.45 28.27 18.85
CA ASN A 151 25.34 28.18 20.30
C ASN A 151 26.09 26.96 20.89
N ASN A 152 26.80 26.16 20.06
CA ASN A 152 27.50 24.95 20.47
C ASN A 152 26.62 23.97 21.29
N LEU A 153 25.39 23.72 20.84
CA LEU A 153 24.38 22.96 21.61
C LEU A 153 24.68 21.44 21.66
N GLY A 154 25.58 20.93 20.86
CA GLY A 154 25.98 19.51 20.86
C GLY A 154 24.92 18.55 20.28
N LEU A 155 23.93 19.06 19.53
CA LEU A 155 22.91 18.23 18.91
C LEU A 155 23.47 17.43 17.73
N ASN A 156 23.14 16.15 17.68
CA ASN A 156 23.46 15.30 16.52
C ASN A 156 22.40 15.39 15.42
N ALA A 157 22.65 14.78 14.26
CA ALA A 157 21.72 14.82 13.12
C ALA A 157 20.33 14.22 13.43
N PRO A 158 20.18 13.10 14.13
CA PRO A 158 18.89 12.60 14.59
C PRO A 158 18.14 13.57 15.51
N ASP A 159 18.83 14.27 16.42
CA ASP A 159 18.23 15.27 17.30
C ASP A 159 17.67 16.44 16.50
N ILE A 160 18.48 16.96 15.57
CA ILE A 160 18.08 18.06 14.68
C ILE A 160 16.85 17.64 13.85
N ALA A 161 16.84 16.43 13.28
CA ALA A 161 15.71 15.91 12.53
C ALA A 161 14.44 15.80 13.39
N CYS A 162 14.57 15.27 14.61
CA CYS A 162 13.47 15.10 15.55
C CYS A 162 12.86 16.44 15.94
N ILE A 163 13.68 17.40 16.39
CA ILE A 163 13.22 18.71 16.82
C ILE A 163 12.61 19.46 15.63
N SER A 164 13.27 19.46 14.46
CA SER A 164 12.75 20.09 13.24
C SER A 164 11.37 19.55 12.87
N TYR A 165 11.19 18.22 12.92
CA TYR A 165 9.91 17.61 12.59
C TYR A 165 8.82 17.96 13.62
N LEU A 166 9.14 18.02 14.91
CA LEU A 166 8.20 18.45 15.95
C LEU A 166 7.76 19.90 15.75
N VAL A 167 8.70 20.81 15.44
CA VAL A 167 8.39 22.21 15.12
C VAL A 167 7.57 22.32 13.84
N PHE A 168 7.95 21.59 12.80
CA PHE A 168 7.19 21.52 11.53
C PHE A 168 5.75 21.03 11.74
N TYR A 169 5.57 20.05 12.63
CA TYR A 169 4.26 19.43 12.88
C TYR A 169 3.38 20.33 13.73
N PHE A 170 3.85 20.76 14.91
CA PHE A 170 3.05 21.52 15.87
C PHE A 170 3.09 23.03 15.65
N GLY A 171 4.13 23.55 15.04
CA GLY A 171 4.41 24.99 14.97
C GLY A 171 4.93 25.55 16.30
N LEU A 172 5.15 26.86 16.29
CA LEU A 172 5.53 27.64 17.48
C LEU A 172 4.57 28.83 17.61
N SER A 173 3.29 28.56 17.84
CA SER A 173 2.33 29.55 18.32
C SER A 173 2.28 29.52 19.85
N ASP A 174 1.69 30.53 20.46
CA ASP A 174 1.64 30.69 21.93
C ASP A 174 1.08 29.45 22.63
N SER A 175 0.03 28.84 22.07
CA SER A 175 -0.59 27.61 22.63
C SER A 175 0.23 26.33 22.43
N TRP A 176 1.08 26.27 21.41
CA TRP A 176 1.87 25.07 21.09
C TRP A 176 3.31 25.16 21.60
N THR A 177 3.80 26.34 21.90
CA THR A 177 5.18 26.53 22.36
C THR A 177 5.46 25.80 23.67
N ASP A 178 4.57 25.87 24.66
CA ASP A 178 4.72 25.20 25.95
C ASP A 178 4.59 23.68 25.79
N PHE A 179 3.67 23.25 24.96
CA PHE A 179 3.56 21.83 24.62
C PHE A 179 4.83 21.29 23.96
N LEU A 180 5.42 22.04 23.02
CA LEU A 180 6.66 21.66 22.37
C LEU A 180 7.82 21.59 23.35
N LYS A 181 7.95 22.58 24.27
CA LYS A 181 8.94 22.57 25.36
C LYS A 181 8.88 21.31 26.19
N GLU A 182 7.68 20.84 26.51
CA GLU A 182 7.48 19.59 27.24
C GLU A 182 7.91 18.37 26.38
N LYS A 183 7.65 18.36 25.07
CA LYS A 183 8.03 17.26 24.18
C LYS A 183 9.53 17.15 23.94
N ILE A 184 10.24 18.27 24.01
CA ILE A 184 11.71 18.31 23.87
C ILE A 184 12.42 18.53 25.21
N LYS A 185 11.76 18.22 26.34
CA LYS A 185 12.34 18.40 27.67
C LYS A 185 13.62 17.62 27.96
N CYS A 186 13.88 16.57 27.20
CA CYS A 186 15.14 15.82 27.25
C CYS A 186 16.35 16.63 26.76
N TYR A 187 16.13 17.76 26.08
CA TYR A 187 17.19 18.64 25.62
C TYR A 187 17.28 19.88 26.54
N ASP A 188 18.40 20.05 27.24
CA ASP A 188 18.64 21.17 28.13
C ASP A 188 18.65 22.51 27.38
N CYS A 189 19.00 22.47 26.09
CA CYS A 189 19.05 23.62 25.19
C CYS A 189 17.70 24.06 24.61
N ARG A 190 16.56 23.46 25.03
CA ARG A 190 15.24 23.71 24.46
C ARG A 190 14.81 25.18 24.45
N GLU A 191 15.07 25.91 25.51
CA GLU A 191 14.72 27.34 25.60
C GLU A 191 15.49 28.16 24.57
N THR A 192 16.79 27.90 24.41
CA THR A 192 17.63 28.55 23.39
C THR A 192 17.13 28.28 22.00
N ILE A 193 16.80 27.01 21.68
CA ILE A 193 16.29 26.59 20.38
C ILE A 193 14.99 27.35 20.06
N ILE A 194 14.03 27.36 20.99
CA ILE A 194 12.72 27.96 20.76
C ILE A 194 12.87 29.49 20.59
N LYS A 195 13.66 30.15 21.43
CA LYS A 195 13.91 31.58 21.34
C LYS A 195 14.52 31.95 19.99
N GLU A 196 15.59 31.31 19.58
CA GLU A 196 16.27 31.59 18.31
C GLU A 196 15.36 31.30 17.11
N LEU A 197 14.56 30.22 17.12
CA LEU A 197 13.60 29.92 16.05
C LEU A 197 12.50 31.00 15.96
N LEU A 198 11.99 31.48 17.07
CA LEU A 198 10.99 32.58 17.10
C LEU A 198 11.58 33.87 16.56
N GLU A 199 12.81 34.21 16.92
CA GLU A 199 13.52 35.38 16.38
C GLU A 199 13.73 35.27 14.87
N LEU A 200 14.21 34.12 14.40
CA LEU A 200 14.38 33.86 12.97
C LEU A 200 13.06 33.93 12.21
N SER A 201 11.96 33.43 12.79
CA SER A 201 10.64 33.50 12.19
C SER A 201 10.09 34.91 12.10
N LYS A 202 10.33 35.74 13.12
CA LYS A 202 9.95 37.17 13.11
C LYS A 202 10.73 37.96 12.05
N ASN A 203 12.01 37.68 11.92
CA ASN A 203 12.88 38.37 10.97
C ASN A 203 12.68 37.89 9.51
N ASN A 204 12.11 36.70 9.31
CA ASN A 204 11.89 36.10 7.99
C ASN A 204 10.50 35.46 7.93
N PRO A 205 9.41 36.20 7.97
CA PRO A 205 8.04 35.65 8.01
C PRO A 205 7.70 34.85 6.76
N GLU A 206 8.33 35.20 5.64
CA GLU A 206 8.16 34.50 4.36
C GLU A 206 8.67 33.05 4.39
N LYS A 207 9.60 32.70 5.27
CA LYS A 207 10.13 31.35 5.44
C LYS A 207 9.16 30.42 6.16
N ARG A 208 8.19 30.97 6.89
CA ARG A 208 7.12 30.24 7.59
C ARG A 208 7.63 29.12 8.51
N LEU A 209 8.76 29.35 9.18
CA LEU A 209 9.45 28.34 9.99
C LEU A 209 8.57 27.77 11.11
N CYS A 210 7.76 28.62 11.75
CA CYS A 210 6.97 28.24 12.91
C CYS A 210 5.51 27.87 12.61
N GLN A 211 5.16 27.67 11.34
CA GLN A 211 3.79 27.30 10.97
C GLN A 211 3.49 25.84 11.28
N ALA A 212 2.33 25.59 11.89
CA ALA A 212 1.81 24.26 12.20
C ALA A 212 1.21 23.57 10.97
N ASN A 213 1.41 22.25 10.88
CA ASN A 213 0.86 21.39 9.82
C ASN A 213 0.09 20.16 10.38
N HIS A 214 -0.06 20.05 11.71
CA HIS A 214 -0.60 18.87 12.37
C HIS A 214 -2.07 18.58 11.99
N THR A 215 -2.88 19.58 11.75
CA THR A 215 -4.31 19.43 11.46
C THR A 215 -4.56 18.50 10.26
N ILE A 216 -3.84 18.72 9.17
CA ILE A 216 -4.00 17.92 7.94
C ILE A 216 -3.13 16.66 8.01
N LEU A 217 -1.85 16.81 8.39
CA LEU A 217 -0.91 15.69 8.39
C LEU A 217 -1.27 14.58 9.37
N SER A 218 -1.99 14.90 10.47
CA SER A 218 -2.45 13.89 11.42
C SER A 218 -3.43 12.91 10.79
N ALA A 219 -4.40 13.41 10.05
CA ALA A 219 -5.38 12.57 9.33
C ALA A 219 -4.69 11.78 8.21
N TYR A 220 -3.83 12.45 7.43
CA TYR A 220 -3.08 11.86 6.33
C TYR A 220 -2.26 10.64 6.76
N PHE A 221 -1.36 10.79 7.76
CA PHE A 221 -0.51 9.68 8.20
C PHE A 221 -1.25 8.61 9.00
N ARG A 222 -2.31 8.98 9.72
CA ARG A 222 -3.16 8.03 10.44
C ARG A 222 -3.91 7.13 9.47
N ASN A 223 -4.46 7.70 8.40
CA ASN A 223 -5.13 6.92 7.36
C ASN A 223 -4.15 5.96 6.67
N MET A 224 -2.95 6.45 6.30
CA MET A 224 -1.90 5.63 5.70
C MET A 224 -1.50 4.46 6.61
N TYR A 225 -1.22 4.73 7.89
CA TYR A 225 -0.88 3.69 8.86
C TYR A 225 -2.00 2.64 8.99
N ASN A 226 -3.24 3.09 9.14
CA ASN A 226 -4.38 2.20 9.33
C ASN A 226 -4.64 1.32 8.11
N ALA A 227 -4.49 1.84 6.89
CA ALA A 227 -4.64 1.08 5.66
C ALA A 227 -3.60 -0.06 5.59
N ILE A 228 -2.34 0.23 5.87
CA ILE A 228 -1.26 -0.77 5.86
C ILE A 228 -1.45 -1.77 7.00
N ASN A 229 -1.76 -1.29 8.21
CA ASN A 229 -1.95 -2.16 9.37
C ASN A 229 -3.14 -3.10 9.21
N MET A 230 -4.21 -2.67 8.56
CA MET A 230 -5.38 -3.51 8.28
C MET A 230 -5.00 -4.69 7.36
N VAL A 231 -4.26 -4.43 6.29
CA VAL A 231 -3.76 -5.48 5.38
C VAL A 231 -2.76 -6.38 6.10
N ASP A 232 -1.84 -5.82 6.89
CA ASP A 232 -0.83 -6.59 7.63
C ASP A 232 -1.46 -7.57 8.64
N CYS A 233 -2.48 -7.11 9.36
CA CYS A 233 -3.17 -7.89 10.39
C CYS A 233 -4.14 -8.93 9.81
N GLU A 234 -4.46 -8.89 8.52
CA GLU A 234 -5.39 -9.86 7.93
C GLU A 234 -4.70 -11.19 7.66
N ASN A 235 -5.25 -12.25 8.26
CA ASN A 235 -4.68 -13.59 8.19
C ASN A 235 -5.08 -14.37 6.93
N GLU A 236 -6.13 -13.91 6.24
CA GLU A 236 -6.60 -14.54 4.99
C GLU A 236 -5.65 -14.28 3.81
N PHE A 237 -4.87 -13.19 3.88
CA PHE A 237 -3.89 -12.89 2.86
C PHE A 237 -2.58 -13.61 3.10
N THR A 238 -2.02 -14.15 2.04
CA THR A 238 -0.61 -14.56 2.01
C THR A 238 0.30 -13.33 2.08
N ASP A 239 1.55 -13.52 2.49
CA ASP A 239 2.52 -12.40 2.55
C ASP A 239 2.71 -11.75 1.18
N LYS A 240 2.66 -12.53 0.10
CA LYS A 240 2.73 -12.02 -1.28
C LYS A 240 1.52 -11.14 -1.62
N GLU A 241 0.30 -11.54 -1.29
CA GLU A 241 -0.91 -10.73 -1.51
C GLU A 241 -0.86 -9.42 -0.72
N LYS A 242 -0.34 -9.45 0.53
CA LYS A 242 -0.13 -8.25 1.35
C LYS A 242 0.87 -7.30 0.71
N GLU A 243 2.00 -7.83 0.24
CA GLU A 243 3.03 -7.04 -0.42
C GLU A 243 2.50 -6.38 -1.71
N GLU A 244 1.74 -7.10 -2.53
CA GLU A 244 1.15 -6.57 -3.75
C GLU A 244 0.12 -5.46 -3.48
N LEU A 245 -0.76 -5.63 -2.49
CA LEU A 245 -1.72 -4.59 -2.09
C LEU A 245 -0.99 -3.33 -1.61
N ILE A 246 -0.01 -3.48 -0.72
CA ILE A 246 0.73 -2.34 -0.18
C ILE A 246 1.64 -1.70 -1.24
N LYS A 247 2.16 -2.47 -2.20
CA LYS A 247 2.86 -1.96 -3.37
C LYS A 247 1.97 -1.02 -4.20
N THR A 248 0.68 -1.36 -4.36
CA THR A 248 -0.30 -0.49 -5.03
C THR A 248 -0.45 0.84 -4.30
N TYR A 249 -0.54 0.83 -2.96
CA TYR A 249 -0.56 2.05 -2.15
C TYR A 249 0.74 2.87 -2.31
N ARG A 250 1.90 2.21 -2.18
CA ARG A 250 3.21 2.85 -2.33
C ARG A 250 3.38 3.56 -3.67
N ALA A 251 2.87 2.97 -4.76
CA ALA A 251 2.96 3.54 -6.10
C ALA A 251 2.23 4.91 -6.25
N GLN A 252 1.37 5.26 -5.28
CA GLN A 252 0.65 6.52 -5.28
C GLN A 252 1.44 7.67 -4.64
N LEU A 253 2.46 7.34 -3.84
CA LEU A 253 3.22 8.31 -3.06
C LEU A 253 4.26 9.02 -3.94
N SER A 254 4.24 10.35 -3.91
CA SER A 254 5.26 11.17 -4.55
C SER A 254 6.52 11.32 -3.68
N ASN A 255 7.65 11.70 -4.28
CA ASN A 255 8.89 11.92 -3.54
C ASN A 255 8.77 12.95 -2.39
N PRO A 256 8.05 14.09 -2.53
CA PRO A 256 7.81 15.00 -1.40
C PRO A 256 6.99 14.36 -0.27
N GLU A 257 6.02 13.49 -0.58
CA GLU A 257 5.27 12.72 0.43
C GLU A 257 6.19 11.75 1.16
N LEU A 258 7.02 11.01 0.42
CA LEU A 258 8.01 10.08 0.98
C LEU A 258 9.05 10.81 1.84
N TYR A 259 9.45 12.04 1.46
CA TYR A 259 10.33 12.89 2.25
C TYR A 259 9.72 13.20 3.62
N ILE A 260 8.48 13.68 3.66
CA ILE A 260 7.81 14.00 4.94
C ILE A 260 7.52 12.71 5.74
N LEU A 261 7.17 11.59 5.06
CA LEU A 261 7.00 10.29 5.71
C LEU A 261 8.29 9.83 6.38
N PHE A 262 9.45 9.99 5.74
CA PHE A 262 10.75 9.65 6.34
C PHE A 262 10.94 10.35 7.68
N PHE A 263 10.78 11.68 7.74
CA PHE A 263 10.93 12.44 8.98
C PHE A 263 9.84 12.10 10.01
N ASN A 264 8.62 11.83 9.57
CA ASN A 264 7.56 11.32 10.46
C ASN A 264 7.98 10.02 11.13
N VAL A 265 8.51 9.07 10.37
CA VAL A 265 8.83 7.72 10.88
C VAL A 265 10.05 7.72 11.79
N ILE A 266 11.07 8.55 11.55
CA ILE A 266 12.24 8.66 12.44
C ILE A 266 11.93 9.48 13.71
N SER A 267 10.89 10.31 13.69
CA SER A 267 10.41 11.07 14.85
C SER A 267 9.67 10.19 15.87
N PRO A 268 9.29 10.74 17.07
CA PRO A 268 8.47 10.02 18.04
C PRO A 268 7.13 9.52 17.49
N PHE A 269 6.53 10.19 16.49
CA PHE A 269 5.29 9.76 15.84
C PHE A 269 5.43 8.42 15.10
N GLY A 270 6.64 8.11 14.63
CA GLY A 270 6.93 6.89 13.90
C GLY A 270 7.07 5.63 14.74
N LYS A 271 6.88 5.69 16.08
CA LYS A 271 7.07 4.54 16.97
C LYS A 271 6.33 3.30 16.48
N LYS A 272 5.04 3.40 16.18
CA LYS A 272 4.22 2.28 15.70
C LYS A 272 4.70 1.72 14.35
N TRP A 273 5.18 2.58 13.46
CA TRP A 273 5.74 2.17 12.16
C TRP A 273 7.00 1.33 12.33
N ARG A 274 7.89 1.76 13.27
CA ARG A 274 9.15 1.06 13.57
C ARG A 274 8.91 -0.26 14.31
N GLU A 275 8.01 -0.28 15.32
CA GLU A 275 7.64 -1.50 16.06
C GLU A 275 7.07 -2.59 15.14
N LYS A 276 6.29 -2.21 14.14
CA LYS A 276 5.73 -3.12 13.13
C LYS A 276 6.68 -3.39 11.96
N ASN A 277 7.80 -2.69 11.91
CA ASN A 277 8.76 -2.73 10.80
C ASN A 277 8.14 -2.53 9.40
N PHE A 278 7.07 -1.71 9.30
CA PHE A 278 6.32 -1.54 8.05
C PHE A 278 7.17 -0.95 6.93
N ILE A 279 8.11 -0.06 7.27
CA ILE A 279 8.99 0.61 6.30
C ILE A 279 9.83 -0.41 5.53
N CYS A 280 10.52 -1.30 6.23
CA CYS A 280 11.37 -2.31 5.61
C CYS A 280 10.55 -3.47 5.05
N LYS A 281 9.55 -3.97 5.81
CA LYS A 281 8.71 -5.10 5.41
C LYS A 281 8.04 -4.86 4.06
N TYR A 282 7.49 -3.65 3.84
CA TYR A 282 6.75 -3.30 2.64
C TYR A 282 7.51 -2.36 1.71
N LYS A 283 8.77 -2.09 2.00
CA LYS A 283 9.66 -1.24 1.21
C LYS A 283 9.04 0.13 0.88
N LEU A 284 8.38 0.76 1.89
CA LEU A 284 7.57 1.95 1.66
C LEU A 284 8.37 3.14 1.11
N LEU A 285 9.65 3.24 1.44
CA LEU A 285 10.55 4.29 0.98
C LEU A 285 11.40 3.85 -0.24
N LYS A 286 11.06 2.72 -0.91
CA LYS A 286 11.87 2.19 -2.02
C LYS A 286 12.16 3.24 -3.11
N ASN A 287 11.17 4.05 -3.44
CA ASN A 287 11.24 5.05 -4.51
C ASN A 287 11.85 6.40 -4.09
N LEU A 288 12.31 6.54 -2.83
CA LEU A 288 12.89 7.78 -2.32
C LEU A 288 14.37 7.89 -2.70
N PRO A 289 14.77 8.91 -3.49
CA PRO A 289 16.17 9.16 -3.78
C PRO A 289 16.90 9.57 -2.49
N TYR A 290 18.03 8.93 -2.17
CA TYR A 290 18.76 9.25 -0.93
C TYR A 290 19.31 10.69 -0.90
N ASN A 291 19.67 11.25 -2.06
CA ASN A 291 20.13 12.65 -2.17
C ASN A 291 18.98 13.66 -1.95
N TYR A 292 17.74 13.20 -1.89
CA TYR A 292 16.55 14.04 -1.77
C TYR A 292 16.26 14.47 -0.32
N LEU A 293 16.95 13.86 0.65
CA LEU A 293 16.71 14.03 2.10
C LEU A 293 17.63 15.05 2.77
N ASP A 294 18.14 16.03 2.03
CA ASP A 294 18.90 17.17 2.58
C ASP A 294 20.06 16.74 3.51
N GLY A 295 20.84 15.74 3.08
CA GLY A 295 22.00 15.21 3.79
C GLY A 295 21.71 13.99 4.68
N TYR A 296 20.46 13.61 4.87
CA TYR A 296 20.11 12.38 5.57
C TYR A 296 20.18 11.18 4.63
N ASN A 297 20.89 10.13 5.05
CA ASN A 297 20.94 8.87 4.29
C ASN A 297 19.89 7.88 4.83
N PRO A 298 18.84 7.56 4.08
CA PRO A 298 17.78 6.67 4.57
C PRO A 298 18.27 5.25 4.86
N LYS A 299 19.37 4.81 4.24
CA LYS A 299 19.99 3.47 4.48
C LYS A 299 20.52 3.31 5.91
N LEU A 300 20.90 4.42 6.58
CA LEU A 300 21.34 4.38 7.97
C LEU A 300 20.18 4.11 8.95
N TYR A 301 18.95 4.37 8.53
CA TYR A 301 17.74 4.19 9.35
C TYR A 301 16.94 2.94 8.97
N PHE A 302 16.93 2.59 7.67
CA PHE A 302 16.11 1.51 7.14
C PHE A 302 16.92 0.66 6.16
N SER A 303 17.20 -0.59 6.58
CA SER A 303 17.89 -1.57 5.73
C SER A 303 16.92 -2.19 4.74
N MET A 304 16.92 -1.66 3.51
CA MET A 304 16.15 -2.19 2.37
C MET A 304 16.81 -1.78 1.06
N THR A 305 16.39 -2.41 -0.04
CA THR A 305 16.78 -2.03 -1.41
C THR A 305 16.03 -0.79 -1.85
N TYR A 306 16.75 0.21 -2.36
CA TYR A 306 16.18 1.42 -2.93
C TYR A 306 16.23 1.35 -4.46
N GLU A 307 15.22 1.86 -5.14
CA GLU A 307 15.12 1.82 -6.59
C GLU A 307 16.29 2.50 -7.28
N PHE A 308 16.76 3.62 -6.71
CA PHE A 308 17.87 4.39 -7.26
C PHE A 308 19.25 3.72 -7.09
N ASP A 309 19.35 2.65 -6.31
CA ASP A 309 20.56 1.81 -6.24
C ASP A 309 20.63 0.84 -7.41
N GLU A 310 19.47 0.47 -7.95
CA GLU A 310 19.32 -0.49 -9.04
C GLU A 310 19.44 0.19 -10.42
N ILE A 311 19.26 1.52 -10.50
CA ILE A 311 19.35 2.28 -11.74
C ILE A 311 20.84 2.50 -12.10
N ASN A 312 21.33 1.75 -13.06
CA ASN A 312 22.68 1.91 -13.60
C ASN A 312 22.60 2.18 -15.10
N CYS A 313 22.89 3.41 -15.53
CA CYS A 313 22.86 3.81 -16.94
C CYS A 313 23.80 3.00 -17.85
N SER A 314 24.73 2.23 -17.28
CA SER A 314 25.65 1.40 -18.04
C SER A 314 25.09 0.03 -18.44
N THR A 315 24.06 -0.46 -17.74
CA THR A 315 23.50 -1.80 -17.97
C THR A 315 22.35 -1.84 -18.98
N ASP A 316 21.75 -0.68 -19.27
CA ASP A 316 20.59 -0.63 -20.19
C ASP A 316 20.99 -0.39 -21.64
N LYS A 317 22.27 -0.19 -21.96
CA LYS A 317 22.73 0.06 -23.33
C LYS A 317 22.45 -1.10 -24.28
N ASP A 318 22.41 -2.32 -23.76
CA ASP A 318 22.19 -3.53 -24.56
C ASP A 318 20.72 -3.78 -24.90
N ASN A 319 19.78 -3.08 -24.25
CA ASN A 319 18.34 -3.24 -24.43
C ASN A 319 17.69 -2.15 -25.29
N PHE A 320 18.44 -1.09 -25.65
CA PHE A 320 17.95 -0.06 -26.54
C PHE A 320 18.50 -0.26 -27.95
N PRO A 321 17.68 -0.17 -29.02
CA PRO A 321 18.17 -0.23 -30.37
C PRO A 321 19.19 0.89 -30.61
N ASN A 322 20.40 0.52 -31.06
CA ASN A 322 21.52 1.43 -31.31
C ASN A 322 21.27 2.42 -32.45
N GLU A 323 20.10 2.42 -33.08
CA GLU A 323 19.74 3.29 -34.15
C GLU A 323 18.85 4.43 -33.68
N LEU A 324 19.39 5.63 -33.64
CA LEU A 324 18.58 6.85 -33.57
C LEU A 324 17.62 6.86 -34.77
N PRO A 325 16.31 7.12 -34.57
CA PRO A 325 15.39 7.24 -35.69
C PRO A 325 15.87 8.31 -36.64
N HIS A 326 16.05 7.94 -37.92
CA HIS A 326 16.61 8.76 -39.03
C HIS A 326 15.94 10.12 -39.28
N LYS A 327 15.03 10.59 -38.41
CA LYS A 327 14.32 11.87 -38.55
C LYS A 327 14.87 13.04 -37.73
N LEU A 328 15.99 12.87 -37.03
CA LEU A 328 16.61 13.95 -36.23
C LEU A 328 17.76 14.68 -36.95
N ASN A 329 18.15 14.25 -38.16
CA ASN A 329 19.23 14.86 -38.94
C ASN A 329 18.72 15.75 -40.07
N SER A 330 17.72 16.58 -39.90
CA SER A 330 17.45 17.69 -40.79
C SER A 330 17.68 19.00 -40.03
N SER A 331 18.87 19.54 -40.28
CA SER A 331 19.24 20.92 -40.00
C SER A 331 18.15 21.88 -40.53
N ASN A 332 17.33 22.40 -39.66
CA ASN A 332 16.53 23.58 -39.97
C ASN A 332 17.10 24.77 -39.20
N THR A 333 17.97 25.48 -39.91
CA THR A 333 18.30 26.91 -39.68
C THR A 333 17.00 27.70 -39.61
N PHE A 334 16.59 28.08 -38.40
CA PHE A 334 15.47 28.99 -38.21
C PHE A 334 15.87 30.41 -38.61
N GLN A 335 15.59 30.79 -39.88
CA GLN A 335 15.48 32.22 -40.24
C GLN A 335 14.16 32.76 -39.66
N ARG A 336 14.28 33.72 -38.76
CA ARG A 336 13.18 34.57 -38.30
C ARG A 336 12.60 35.34 -39.48
N LYS A 337 11.40 34.98 -39.95
CA LYS A 337 10.48 35.91 -40.61
C LYS A 337 9.14 35.85 -39.89
N GLY A 338 8.74 36.99 -39.35
CA GLY A 338 7.45 37.16 -38.71
C GLY A 338 6.31 36.97 -39.70
N ASN A 339 5.30 36.24 -39.21
CA ASN A 339 3.91 36.50 -39.60
C ASN A 339 2.97 35.79 -38.62
N GLN A 340 2.09 36.56 -38.05
CA GLN A 340 0.95 36.12 -37.29
C GLN A 340 0.05 35.21 -38.15
N ARG A 341 -0.18 33.97 -37.75
CA ARG A 341 -1.37 33.21 -38.15
C ARG A 341 -1.78 32.28 -37.01
N THR A 342 -2.96 32.54 -36.52
CA THR A 342 -3.79 31.77 -35.63
C THR A 342 -3.93 30.31 -36.08
N ILE A 343 -3.43 29.32 -35.32
CA ILE A 343 -3.70 27.92 -35.60
C ILE A 343 -4.60 27.38 -34.49
N LYS A 344 -5.87 27.20 -34.84
CA LYS A 344 -6.81 26.38 -34.07
C LYS A 344 -6.35 24.93 -34.12
N ARG A 345 -5.90 24.36 -33.00
CA ARG A 345 -5.69 22.91 -32.85
C ARG A 345 -6.98 22.25 -32.37
N LYS A 346 -7.61 21.48 -33.25
CA LYS A 346 -8.63 20.47 -32.88
C LYS A 346 -7.93 19.29 -32.23
N PHE A 347 -8.16 19.09 -30.94
CA PHE A 347 -7.88 17.81 -30.31
C PHE A 347 -9.08 16.87 -30.52
N ARG A 348 -8.86 15.77 -31.22
CA ARG A 348 -9.79 14.63 -31.27
C ARG A 348 -9.54 13.75 -30.05
N PHE A 349 -10.47 13.76 -29.14
CA PHE A 349 -10.56 12.73 -28.09
C PHE A 349 -11.24 11.49 -28.68
N LEU A 350 -10.53 10.37 -28.68
CA LEU A 350 -11.13 9.04 -28.89
C LEU A 350 -11.66 8.54 -27.56
N PHE A 351 -13.00 8.57 -27.40
CA PHE A 351 -13.71 7.87 -26.35
C PHE A 351 -13.81 6.38 -26.72
N PHE A 352 -13.21 5.50 -25.90
CA PHE A 352 -13.61 4.11 -25.87
C PHE A 352 -14.74 3.96 -24.87
N ILE A 353 -15.97 3.82 -25.37
CA ILE A 353 -17.12 3.33 -24.62
C ILE A 353 -17.18 1.84 -24.87
N GLY A 354 -16.85 1.05 -23.86
CA GLY A 354 -17.07 -0.40 -23.82
C GLY A 354 -18.33 -0.72 -23.00
N TYR A 355 -19.30 -1.22 -23.68
CA TYR A 355 -20.55 -1.82 -23.23
C TYR A 355 -20.42 -2.72 -22.01
N PHE A 356 -21.31 -2.52 -21.02
CA PHE A 356 -21.87 -3.62 -20.25
C PHE A 356 -23.40 -3.37 -20.10
N SER A 357 -24.16 -4.15 -20.86
CA SER A 357 -25.58 -4.39 -20.66
C SER A 357 -25.78 -5.86 -20.37
N LYS A 358 -26.45 -6.11 -19.33
CA LYS A 358 -27.20 -7.23 -18.74
C LYS A 358 -26.51 -7.90 -17.58
#